data_8b1b4b5bd350f46e87277a2207ff5812
#
_entry.id   8b1b4b5bd350f46e87277a2207ff5812
#
_cell.length_a   1.000
_cell.length_b   1.000
_cell.length_c   1.000
_cell.angle_alpha   90.00
_cell.angle_beta   90.00
_cell.angle_gamma   90.00
#
_symmetry.space_group_name_H-M   'P 1'
#
loop_
_entity.id
_entity.type
_entity.pdbx_description
1 polymer ?
#
loop_
_entity_poly.entity_id
_entity_poly.type
_entity_poly.pdbx_seq_one_letter_code
_entity_poly.pdbx_strand_id
1 'polypeptide(L)'
;MSRSAEKRYDKRYFERWYRGTRTRVHSPDDVERKVRLAVAAAEFMLGREIVSVLDVGAGEGAWQPILRRLRPKVRYLGVDPSEYAVRKFGTRRNLVRGSLDALDEAPLRGRFDLVVCADVLNYVSASSLRRGIAQIAVRLRGVAYLEIYTSDDELTGDLHAIDLRPPAYYRRLLREAGLIRCGMHCYASGSIASRVTAMEGGW
;
A
#
# COMPACT_ATOMS: atom_id res chain seq x y z
N MET A 1 7.02 12.91 29.60
CA MET A 1 6.55 12.42 28.29
C MET A 1 7.37 11.21 27.92
N SER A 2 6.84 10.00 28.12
CA SER A 2 7.54 8.74 27.79
C SER A 2 7.67 8.65 26.28
N ARG A 3 8.90 8.53 25.75
CA ARG A 3 9.14 8.15 24.36
C ARG A 3 8.52 6.76 24.16
N SER A 4 7.42 6.69 23.44
CA SER A 4 6.87 5.41 22.97
C SER A 4 8.01 4.65 22.31
N ALA A 5 8.25 3.40 22.74
CA ALA A 5 9.28 2.57 22.16
C ALA A 5 9.04 2.44 20.66
N GLU A 6 10.06 2.77 19.86
CA GLU A 6 9.99 2.74 18.40
C GLU A 6 9.57 1.33 17.94
N LYS A 7 8.54 1.24 17.11
CA LYS A 7 8.00 -0.03 16.61
C LYS A 7 9.05 -0.72 15.74
N ARG A 8 9.45 -1.94 16.14
CA ARG A 8 10.46 -2.71 15.41
C ARG A 8 9.81 -3.77 14.55
N TYR A 9 10.02 -3.69 13.24
CA TYR A 9 9.53 -4.66 12.25
C TYR A 9 10.56 -5.79 12.07
N ASP A 10 10.79 -6.57 13.14
CA ASP A 10 11.72 -7.69 13.20
C ASP A 10 11.03 -9.05 12.95
N LYS A 11 11.78 -10.15 13.07
CA LYS A 11 11.26 -11.52 12.93
C LYS A 11 10.08 -11.78 13.86
N ARG A 12 10.15 -11.34 15.13
CA ARG A 12 9.11 -11.58 16.15
C ARG A 12 7.81 -10.86 15.80
N TYR A 13 7.93 -9.64 15.25
CA TYR A 13 6.80 -8.88 14.73
C TYR A 13 6.04 -9.67 13.66
N PHE A 14 6.75 -10.15 12.63
CA PHE A 14 6.14 -10.90 11.53
C PHE A 14 5.59 -12.26 11.98
N GLU A 15 6.27 -12.96 12.91
CA GLU A 15 5.76 -14.21 13.47
C GLU A 15 4.44 -14.01 14.21
N ARG A 16 4.33 -12.94 15.01
CA ARG A 16 3.13 -12.62 15.76
C ARG A 16 1.97 -12.23 14.85
N TRP A 17 2.17 -11.24 13.97
CA TRP A 17 1.09 -10.57 13.27
C TRP A 17 0.78 -11.13 11.88
N TYR A 18 1.70 -11.89 11.28
CA TYR A 18 1.53 -12.46 9.94
C TYR A 18 1.39 -13.99 9.94
N ARG A 19 1.93 -14.69 10.95
CA ARG A 19 1.90 -16.17 11.01
C ARG A 19 1.12 -16.72 12.19
N GLY A 20 0.92 -15.94 13.24
CA GLY A 20 0.20 -16.37 14.43
C GLY A 20 -1.26 -16.74 14.10
N THR A 21 -1.69 -17.95 14.44
CA THR A 21 -3.06 -18.42 14.12
C THR A 21 -4.14 -17.62 14.83
N ARG A 22 -3.84 -17.06 16.02
CA ARG A 22 -4.79 -16.26 16.84
C ARG A 22 -4.60 -14.75 16.71
N THR A 23 -3.44 -14.29 16.28
CA THR A 23 -3.05 -12.87 16.27
C THR A 23 -2.88 -12.30 14.88
N ARG A 24 -2.91 -13.14 13.86
CA ARG A 24 -2.72 -12.73 12.47
C ARG A 24 -3.77 -11.70 12.04
N VAL A 25 -3.31 -10.57 11.53
CA VAL A 25 -4.17 -9.45 11.11
C VAL A 25 -4.97 -9.81 9.85
N HIS A 26 -4.33 -10.49 8.88
CA HIS A 26 -4.99 -10.89 7.64
C HIS A 26 -4.77 -12.38 7.36
N SER A 27 -5.83 -13.08 6.99
CA SER A 27 -5.71 -14.44 6.48
C SER A 27 -5.07 -14.45 5.07
N PRO A 28 -4.50 -15.57 4.59
CA PRO A 28 -4.05 -15.68 3.21
C PRO A 28 -5.16 -15.39 2.20
N ASP A 29 -6.40 -15.80 2.52
CA ASP A 29 -7.57 -15.55 1.67
C ASP A 29 -7.96 -14.08 1.63
N ASP A 30 -7.79 -13.33 2.75
CA ASP A 30 -8.00 -11.88 2.77
C ASP A 30 -6.99 -11.17 1.86
N VAL A 31 -5.72 -11.55 1.95
CA VAL A 31 -4.68 -11.00 1.08
C VAL A 31 -4.98 -11.32 -0.39
N GLU A 32 -5.39 -12.55 -0.70
CA GLU A 32 -5.75 -12.93 -2.08
C GLU A 32 -6.94 -12.11 -2.61
N ARG A 33 -7.99 -11.91 -1.80
CA ARG A 33 -9.13 -11.06 -2.18
C ARG A 33 -8.72 -9.62 -2.46
N LYS A 34 -7.87 -9.03 -1.62
CA LYS A 34 -7.32 -7.67 -1.82
C LYS A 34 -6.52 -7.57 -3.11
N VAL A 35 -5.64 -8.53 -3.38
CA VAL A 35 -4.85 -8.57 -4.62
C VAL A 35 -5.75 -8.64 -5.85
N ARG A 36 -6.74 -9.56 -5.86
CA ARG A 36 -7.68 -9.71 -6.98
C ARG A 36 -8.49 -8.44 -7.22
N LEU A 37 -8.99 -7.81 -6.16
CA LEU A 37 -9.71 -6.55 -6.25
C LEU A 37 -8.83 -5.44 -6.86
N ALA A 38 -7.64 -5.25 -6.33
CA ALA A 38 -6.73 -4.20 -6.78
C ALA A 38 -6.28 -4.40 -8.25
N VAL A 39 -6.01 -5.64 -8.65
CA VAL A 39 -5.68 -5.99 -10.04
C VAL A 39 -6.87 -5.71 -10.95
N ALA A 40 -8.08 -6.19 -10.60
CA ALA A 40 -9.27 -5.98 -11.41
C ALA A 40 -9.61 -4.50 -11.58
N ALA A 41 -9.54 -3.71 -10.50
CA ALA A 41 -9.76 -2.27 -10.55
C ALA A 41 -8.73 -1.56 -11.45
N ALA A 42 -7.44 -1.90 -11.31
CA ALA A 42 -6.40 -1.29 -12.11
C ALA A 42 -6.55 -1.62 -13.60
N GLU A 43 -6.87 -2.86 -13.94
CA GLU A 43 -7.05 -3.31 -15.33
C GLU A 43 -8.31 -2.75 -15.98
N PHE A 44 -9.41 -2.69 -15.22
CA PHE A 44 -10.63 -2.02 -15.67
C PHE A 44 -10.34 -0.56 -16.03
N MET A 45 -9.66 0.17 -15.14
CA MET A 45 -9.34 1.59 -15.35
C MET A 45 -8.29 1.79 -16.45
N LEU A 46 -7.37 0.86 -16.66
CA LEU A 46 -6.36 0.95 -17.72
C LEU A 46 -6.85 0.44 -19.07
N GLY A 47 -7.90 -0.40 -19.11
CA GLY A 47 -8.38 -1.09 -20.30
C GLY A 47 -7.39 -2.14 -20.84
N ARG A 48 -6.48 -2.62 -20.00
CA ARG A 48 -5.48 -3.65 -20.31
C ARG A 48 -4.93 -4.30 -19.05
N GLU A 49 -4.25 -5.42 -19.21
CA GLU A 49 -3.52 -6.05 -18.10
C GLU A 49 -2.44 -5.12 -17.50
N ILE A 50 -2.26 -5.20 -16.19
CA ILE A 50 -1.15 -4.52 -15.52
C ILE A 50 0.18 -5.20 -15.84
N VAL A 51 1.22 -4.40 -16.03
CA VAL A 51 2.58 -4.89 -16.30
C VAL A 51 3.58 -4.50 -15.20
N SER A 52 3.17 -3.64 -14.26
CA SER A 52 4.07 -3.17 -13.20
C SER A 52 3.33 -2.88 -11.90
N VAL A 53 3.89 -3.34 -10.78
CA VAL A 53 3.36 -3.13 -9.41
C VAL A 53 4.48 -2.64 -8.51
N LEU A 54 4.20 -1.57 -7.75
CA LEU A 54 4.99 -1.11 -6.61
C LEU A 54 4.20 -1.41 -5.34
N ASP A 55 4.80 -2.11 -4.39
CA ASP A 55 4.22 -2.47 -3.09
C ASP A 55 4.99 -1.74 -1.99
N VAL A 56 4.38 -0.73 -1.38
CA VAL A 56 4.99 0.16 -0.38
C VAL A 56 4.61 -0.32 1.01
N GLY A 57 5.60 -0.64 1.83
CA GLY A 57 5.41 -1.34 3.09
C GLY A 57 5.09 -2.81 2.85
N ALA A 58 5.79 -3.42 1.88
CA ALA A 58 5.51 -4.77 1.39
C ALA A 58 5.65 -5.88 2.46
N GLY A 59 6.25 -5.58 3.61
CA GLY A 59 6.54 -6.57 4.63
C GLY A 59 7.35 -7.73 4.07
N GLU A 60 6.85 -8.94 4.27
CA GLU A 60 7.47 -10.14 3.67
C GLU A 60 7.16 -10.31 2.16
N GLY A 61 6.42 -9.39 1.53
CA GLY A 61 6.05 -9.42 0.11
C GLY A 61 4.94 -10.44 -0.18
N ALA A 62 3.91 -10.50 0.65
CA ALA A 62 2.81 -11.47 0.51
C ALA A 62 2.00 -11.30 -0.79
N TRP A 63 1.98 -10.11 -1.36
CA TRP A 63 1.28 -9.82 -2.62
C TRP A 63 1.97 -10.45 -3.83
N GLN A 64 3.29 -10.51 -3.84
CA GLN A 64 4.09 -10.92 -4.99
C GLN A 64 3.73 -12.32 -5.56
N PRO A 65 3.63 -13.40 -4.77
CA PRO A 65 3.32 -14.72 -5.33
C PRO A 65 1.90 -14.79 -5.92
N ILE A 66 0.95 -14.03 -5.38
CA ILE A 66 -0.42 -13.98 -5.89
C ILE A 66 -0.44 -13.19 -7.21
N LEU A 67 0.22 -12.04 -7.24
CA LEU A 67 0.37 -11.24 -8.47
C LEU A 67 1.02 -12.04 -9.59
N ARG A 68 2.06 -12.82 -9.30
CA ARG A 68 2.71 -13.70 -10.27
C ARG A 68 1.82 -14.81 -10.81
N ARG A 69 0.91 -15.33 -9.97
CA ARG A 69 -0.11 -16.30 -10.43
C ARG A 69 -1.11 -15.67 -11.38
N LEU A 70 -1.57 -14.45 -11.08
CA LEU A 70 -2.57 -13.75 -11.88
C LEU A 70 -1.97 -13.14 -13.15
N ARG A 71 -0.74 -12.63 -13.07
CA ARG A 71 -0.03 -11.95 -14.16
C ARG A 71 1.43 -12.38 -14.18
N PRO A 72 1.75 -13.50 -14.84
CA PRO A 72 3.10 -14.10 -14.80
C PRO A 72 4.22 -13.16 -15.26
N LYS A 73 3.92 -12.22 -16.14
CA LYS A 73 4.89 -11.25 -16.70
C LYS A 73 4.96 -9.94 -15.93
N VAL A 74 4.19 -9.78 -14.84
CA VAL A 74 4.18 -8.54 -14.06
C VAL A 74 5.54 -8.27 -13.42
N ARG A 75 6.04 -7.06 -13.56
CA ARG A 75 7.20 -6.56 -12.83
C ARG A 75 6.72 -6.08 -11.46
N TYR A 76 7.10 -6.78 -10.43
CA TYR A 76 6.81 -6.42 -9.04
C TYR A 76 8.06 -5.88 -8.37
N LEU A 77 7.91 -4.81 -7.59
CA LEU A 77 8.92 -4.30 -6.69
C LEU A 77 8.27 -3.96 -5.36
N GLY A 78 8.74 -4.58 -4.28
CA GLY A 78 8.34 -4.26 -2.92
C GLY A 78 9.37 -3.37 -2.24
N VAL A 79 8.90 -2.38 -1.48
CA VAL A 79 9.73 -1.49 -0.65
C VAL A 79 9.31 -1.66 0.80
N ASP A 80 10.25 -1.94 1.71
CA ASP A 80 9.95 -2.11 3.14
C ASP A 80 11.11 -1.61 4.01
N PRO A 81 10.88 -0.94 5.15
CA PRO A 81 11.92 -0.53 6.07
C PRO A 81 12.55 -1.68 6.87
N SER A 82 11.90 -2.85 6.93
CA SER A 82 12.36 -4.01 7.69
C SER A 82 13.59 -4.66 7.07
N GLU A 83 14.72 -4.54 7.74
CA GLU A 83 15.94 -5.26 7.37
C GLU A 83 15.73 -6.79 7.36
N TYR A 84 14.97 -7.31 8.31
CA TYR A 84 14.62 -8.73 8.36
C TYR A 84 13.87 -9.18 7.10
N ALA A 85 12.83 -8.44 6.70
CA ALA A 85 12.02 -8.79 5.54
C ALA A 85 12.85 -8.77 4.25
N VAL A 86 13.62 -7.70 4.05
CA VAL A 86 14.47 -7.54 2.86
C VAL A 86 15.57 -8.59 2.81
N ARG A 87 16.28 -8.85 3.92
CA ARG A 87 17.33 -9.88 3.96
C ARG A 87 16.78 -11.28 3.68
N LYS A 88 15.59 -11.62 4.20
CA LYS A 88 15.01 -12.96 4.07
C LYS A 88 14.30 -13.19 2.75
N PHE A 89 13.62 -12.19 2.20
CA PHE A 89 12.74 -12.33 1.05
C PHE A 89 13.15 -11.47 -0.15
N GLY A 90 14.13 -10.57 -0.01
CA GLY A 90 14.53 -9.60 -1.03
C GLY A 90 14.77 -10.23 -2.39
N THR A 91 15.69 -11.17 -2.49
CA THR A 91 15.99 -11.83 -3.77
C THR A 91 14.78 -12.58 -4.33
N ARG A 92 14.09 -13.39 -3.49
CA ARG A 92 12.99 -14.24 -3.95
C ARG A 92 11.75 -13.48 -4.34
N ARG A 93 11.45 -12.36 -3.64
CA ARG A 93 10.23 -11.58 -3.80
C ARG A 93 10.46 -10.17 -4.35
N ASN A 94 11.69 -9.87 -4.78
CA ASN A 94 12.09 -8.57 -5.30
C ASN A 94 11.73 -7.43 -4.31
N LEU A 95 12.24 -7.52 -3.07
CA LEU A 95 12.09 -6.48 -2.06
C LEU A 95 13.39 -5.69 -1.93
N VAL A 96 13.26 -4.39 -1.77
CA VAL A 96 14.35 -3.47 -1.47
C VAL A 96 14.07 -2.71 -0.17
N ARG A 97 15.13 -2.26 0.49
CA ARG A 97 14.99 -1.44 1.69
C ARG A 97 14.58 -0.02 1.32
N GLY A 98 13.61 0.53 2.04
CA GLY A 98 13.14 1.89 1.89
C GLY A 98 11.89 2.14 2.71
N SER A 99 11.47 3.38 2.83
CA SER A 99 10.29 3.79 3.58
C SER A 99 9.31 4.58 2.70
N LEU A 100 8.07 4.68 3.15
CA LEU A 100 7.02 5.42 2.46
C LEU A 100 7.40 6.85 2.12
N ASP A 101 8.07 7.55 3.03
CA ASP A 101 8.43 8.96 2.91
C ASP A 101 9.79 9.23 2.25
N ALA A 102 10.51 8.16 1.88
CA ALA A 102 11.79 8.20 1.19
C ALA A 102 11.78 7.29 -0.05
N LEU A 103 10.65 7.21 -0.76
CA LEU A 103 10.53 6.41 -1.98
C LEU A 103 11.42 6.94 -3.13
N ASP A 104 11.82 8.19 -3.11
CA ASP A 104 12.76 8.80 -4.05
C ASP A 104 14.19 8.31 -3.87
N GLU A 105 14.56 7.85 -2.69
CA GLU A 105 15.85 7.23 -2.40
C GLU A 105 15.91 5.75 -2.82
N ALA A 106 14.76 5.11 -3.02
CA ALA A 106 14.71 3.73 -3.47
C ALA A 106 15.02 3.60 -4.98
N PRO A 107 15.56 2.48 -5.46
CA PRO A 107 15.94 2.28 -6.87
C PRO A 107 14.72 2.09 -7.79
N LEU A 108 13.75 3.00 -7.69
CA LEU A 108 12.50 2.99 -8.44
C LEU A 108 12.72 3.61 -9.82
N ARG A 109 12.31 2.90 -10.87
CA ARG A 109 12.36 3.41 -12.24
C ARG A 109 10.97 3.50 -12.85
N GLY A 110 10.64 4.70 -13.34
CA GLY A 110 9.38 4.97 -14.05
C GLY A 110 8.15 4.98 -13.16
N ARG A 111 7.00 4.81 -13.79
CA ARG A 111 5.68 4.79 -13.15
C ARG A 111 5.08 3.38 -13.19
N PHE A 112 4.20 3.10 -12.24
CA PHE A 112 3.60 1.78 -12.04
C PHE A 112 2.10 1.81 -12.39
N ASP A 113 1.62 0.70 -12.95
CA ASP A 113 0.20 0.52 -13.26
C ASP A 113 -0.65 0.37 -11.99
N LEU A 114 -0.10 -0.33 -11.01
CA LEU A 114 -0.68 -0.50 -9.69
C LEU A 114 0.35 -0.13 -8.63
N VAL A 115 -0.04 0.73 -7.68
CA VAL A 115 0.72 0.98 -6.45
C VAL A 115 -0.09 0.48 -5.27
N VAL A 116 0.51 -0.34 -4.43
CA VAL A 116 -0.11 -0.89 -3.22
C VAL A 116 0.52 -0.25 -1.99
N CYS A 117 -0.28 0.14 -1.03
CA CYS A 117 0.16 0.51 0.31
C CYS A 117 -0.91 0.04 1.30
N ALA A 118 -0.76 -1.19 1.78
CA ALA A 118 -1.73 -1.85 2.63
C ALA A 118 -1.19 -1.97 4.06
N ASP A 119 -2.01 -1.58 5.04
CA ASP A 119 -1.70 -1.66 6.48
C ASP A 119 -0.42 -0.88 6.90
N VAL A 120 -0.18 0.28 6.28
CA VAL A 120 1.01 1.13 6.53
C VAL A 120 0.65 2.56 6.93
N LEU A 121 -0.33 3.17 6.26
CA LEU A 121 -0.56 4.61 6.29
C LEU A 121 -0.99 5.13 7.67
N ASN A 122 -1.52 4.27 8.51
CA ASN A 122 -1.93 4.58 9.87
C ASN A 122 -0.78 4.50 10.91
N TYR A 123 0.42 4.06 10.50
CA TYR A 123 1.57 3.90 11.40
C TYR A 123 2.66 4.94 11.19
N VAL A 124 2.44 5.90 10.30
CA VAL A 124 3.41 6.93 9.96
C VAL A 124 2.99 8.31 10.45
N SER A 125 3.96 9.16 10.74
CA SER A 125 3.70 10.56 11.13
C SER A 125 2.94 11.32 10.04
N ALA A 126 2.26 12.42 10.40
CA ALA A 126 1.55 13.25 9.44
C ALA A 126 2.47 13.82 8.34
N SER A 127 3.72 14.13 8.67
CA SER A 127 4.72 14.61 7.69
C SER A 127 5.15 13.50 6.74
N SER A 128 5.45 12.30 7.26
CA SER A 128 5.80 11.12 6.46
C SER A 128 4.65 10.68 5.55
N LEU A 129 3.41 10.71 6.08
CA LEU A 129 2.21 10.40 5.31
C LEU A 129 2.04 11.35 4.12
N ARG A 130 2.18 12.66 4.34
CA ARG A 130 2.07 13.67 3.28
C ARG A 130 3.11 13.47 2.19
N ARG A 131 4.38 13.29 2.58
CA ARG A 131 5.46 13.01 1.62
C ARG A 131 5.21 11.71 0.88
N GLY A 132 4.85 10.65 1.58
CA GLY A 132 4.60 9.34 1.00
C GLY A 132 3.46 9.31 -0.02
N ILE A 133 2.34 9.95 0.28
CA ILE A 133 1.20 10.04 -0.65
C ILE A 133 1.60 10.83 -1.91
N ALA A 134 2.35 11.93 -1.77
CA ALA A 134 2.88 12.68 -2.92
C ALA A 134 3.83 11.82 -3.77
N GLN A 135 4.71 11.04 -3.14
CA GLN A 135 5.62 10.12 -3.83
C GLN A 135 4.87 8.99 -4.55
N ILE A 136 3.82 8.44 -3.95
CA ILE A 136 2.93 7.45 -4.59
C ILE A 136 2.27 8.06 -5.83
N ALA A 137 1.69 9.24 -5.71
CA ALA A 137 0.99 9.91 -6.82
C ALA A 137 1.90 10.16 -8.04
N VAL A 138 3.13 10.62 -7.81
CA VAL A 138 4.13 10.83 -8.88
C VAL A 138 4.48 9.52 -9.60
N ARG A 139 4.53 8.40 -8.87
CA ARG A 139 4.89 7.08 -9.42
C ARG A 139 3.71 6.30 -9.97
N LEU A 140 2.49 6.79 -9.77
CA LEU A 140 1.28 6.11 -10.21
C LEU A 140 0.92 6.50 -11.65
N ARG A 141 0.60 5.48 -12.48
CA ARG A 141 0.03 5.65 -13.82
C ARG A 141 -1.42 5.18 -13.90
N GLY A 142 -1.80 4.19 -13.11
CA GLY A 142 -3.11 3.57 -13.10
C GLY A 142 -3.83 3.77 -11.78
N VAL A 143 -3.93 2.73 -10.98
CA VAL A 143 -4.67 2.71 -9.70
C VAL A 143 -3.73 2.48 -8.53
N ALA A 144 -3.94 3.21 -7.43
CA ALA A 144 -3.36 2.93 -6.13
C ALA A 144 -4.40 2.18 -5.26
N TYR A 145 -3.99 1.09 -4.62
CA TYR A 145 -4.70 0.45 -3.53
C TYR A 145 -4.11 0.94 -2.22
N LEU A 146 -4.81 1.84 -1.55
CA LEU A 146 -4.38 2.46 -0.30
C LEU A 146 -5.33 2.06 0.82
N GLU A 147 -4.91 1.11 1.65
CA GLU A 147 -5.72 0.69 2.79
C GLU A 147 -5.58 1.71 3.91
N ILE A 148 -6.61 2.50 4.07
CA ILE A 148 -6.67 3.61 5.02
C ILE A 148 -7.83 3.34 5.99
N TYR A 149 -7.51 3.40 7.28
CA TYR A 149 -8.49 3.44 8.35
C TYR A 149 -8.50 4.82 9.00
N THR A 150 -9.65 5.21 9.52
CA THR A 150 -9.89 6.55 10.05
C THR A 150 -10.33 6.48 11.51
N SER A 151 -10.47 7.61 12.17
CA SER A 151 -11.01 7.68 13.54
C SER A 151 -12.45 7.16 13.67
N ASP A 152 -13.15 7.00 12.56
CA ASP A 152 -14.55 6.56 12.52
C ASP A 152 -14.67 5.03 12.32
N ASP A 153 -13.53 4.33 12.15
CA ASP A 153 -13.50 2.89 11.93
C ASP A 153 -13.18 2.13 13.24
N GLU A 154 -13.85 1.02 13.47
CA GLU A 154 -13.52 0.07 14.53
C GLU A 154 -12.41 -0.87 14.07
N LEU A 155 -11.30 -0.90 14.79
CA LEU A 155 -10.13 -1.70 14.43
C LEU A 155 -9.84 -2.81 15.44
N THR A 156 -9.33 -3.91 14.90
CA THR A 156 -8.77 -5.02 15.68
C THR A 156 -7.35 -5.32 15.19
N GLY A 157 -6.53 -5.95 16.03
CA GLY A 157 -5.17 -6.37 15.65
C GLY A 157 -4.08 -5.52 16.31
N ASP A 158 -3.06 -5.13 15.54
CA ASP A 158 -1.93 -4.35 16.07
C ASP A 158 -2.26 -2.86 16.16
N LEU A 159 -2.77 -2.45 17.31
CA LEU A 159 -3.10 -1.04 17.60
C LEU A 159 -1.93 -0.24 18.20
N HIS A 160 -0.74 -0.85 18.33
CA HIS A 160 0.42 -0.16 18.87
C HIS A 160 0.97 0.87 17.88
N ALA A 161 1.08 2.13 18.32
CA ALA A 161 1.57 3.26 17.55
C ALA A 161 0.71 3.58 16.29
N ILE A 162 -0.57 3.20 16.31
CA ILE A 162 -1.51 3.60 15.28
C ILE A 162 -1.94 5.07 15.48
N ASP A 163 -2.04 5.82 14.40
CA ASP A 163 -2.49 7.22 14.37
C ASP A 163 -3.70 7.33 13.44
N LEU A 164 -4.90 7.24 14.04
CA LEU A 164 -6.18 7.34 13.32
C LEU A 164 -6.58 8.80 13.17
N ARG A 165 -6.58 9.28 11.95
CA ARG A 165 -6.98 10.64 11.59
C ARG A 165 -8.41 10.65 11.07
N PRO A 166 -9.13 11.80 11.18
CA PRO A 166 -10.49 11.90 10.65
C PRO A 166 -10.55 11.68 9.13
N PRO A 167 -11.67 11.14 8.60
CA PRO A 167 -11.85 10.93 7.15
C PRO A 167 -11.58 12.18 6.31
N ALA A 168 -11.96 13.36 6.80
CA ALA A 168 -11.74 14.64 6.12
C ALA A 168 -10.25 14.94 5.89
N TYR A 169 -9.37 14.51 6.82
CA TYR A 169 -7.93 14.66 6.68
C TYR A 169 -7.40 13.89 5.47
N TYR A 170 -7.76 12.61 5.37
CA TYR A 170 -7.32 11.76 4.26
C TYR A 170 -7.92 12.18 2.92
N ARG A 171 -9.22 12.53 2.89
CA ARG A 171 -9.87 13.04 1.68
C ARG A 171 -9.17 14.27 1.11
N ARG A 172 -8.81 15.23 1.98
CA ARG A 172 -8.05 16.41 1.57
C ARG A 172 -6.67 16.04 1.04
N LEU A 173 -5.93 15.22 1.78
CA LEU A 173 -4.57 14.82 1.42
C LEU A 173 -4.51 14.12 0.06
N LEU A 174 -5.41 13.17 -0.18
CA LEU A 174 -5.46 12.40 -1.43
C LEU A 174 -5.87 13.29 -2.61
N ARG A 175 -6.82 14.18 -2.42
CA ARG A 175 -7.23 15.15 -3.43
C ARG A 175 -6.10 16.13 -3.78
N GLU A 176 -5.39 16.67 -2.79
CA GLU A 176 -4.22 17.54 -2.99
C GLU A 176 -3.11 16.83 -3.78
N ALA A 177 -2.98 15.52 -3.62
CA ALA A 177 -2.05 14.69 -4.39
C ALA A 177 -2.56 14.31 -5.80
N GLY A 178 -3.76 14.74 -6.20
CA GLY A 178 -4.35 14.42 -7.50
C GLY A 178 -4.84 12.98 -7.64
N LEU A 179 -5.13 12.31 -6.52
CA LEU A 179 -5.69 10.96 -6.49
C LEU A 179 -7.22 11.03 -6.42
N ILE A 180 -7.90 10.29 -7.29
CA ILE A 180 -9.34 10.28 -7.44
C ILE A 180 -9.89 9.00 -6.81
N ARG A 181 -10.80 9.13 -5.84
CA ARG A 181 -11.39 8.00 -5.14
C ARG A 181 -12.30 7.19 -6.07
N CYS A 182 -12.10 5.85 -6.11
CA CYS A 182 -12.93 4.91 -6.85
C CYS A 182 -13.68 3.92 -5.93
N GLY A 183 -13.57 4.10 -4.61
CA GLY A 183 -14.13 3.16 -3.63
C GLY A 183 -13.22 1.97 -3.31
N MET A 184 -13.56 1.19 -2.28
CA MET A 184 -12.86 -0.04 -1.86
C MET A 184 -11.34 0.12 -1.75
N HIS A 185 -10.87 1.21 -1.14
CA HIS A 185 -9.45 1.58 -1.03
C HIS A 185 -8.72 1.84 -2.36
N CYS A 186 -9.44 1.90 -3.49
CA CYS A 186 -8.88 2.17 -4.81
C CYS A 186 -8.95 3.67 -5.14
N TYR A 187 -7.84 4.18 -5.71
CA TYR A 187 -7.69 5.58 -6.11
C TYR A 187 -7.03 5.65 -7.48
N ALA A 188 -7.68 6.29 -8.43
CA ALA A 188 -7.15 6.47 -9.77
C ALA A 188 -6.12 7.62 -9.80
N SER A 189 -5.10 7.47 -10.65
CA SER A 189 -4.19 8.57 -11.00
C SER A 189 -4.94 9.66 -11.77
N GLY A 190 -4.59 10.93 -11.53
CA GLY A 190 -5.09 12.03 -12.34
C GLY A 190 -4.84 11.88 -13.85
N SER A 191 -3.83 11.10 -14.25
CA SER A 191 -3.56 10.82 -15.68
C SER A 191 -4.62 9.97 -16.38
N ILE A 192 -5.50 9.30 -15.62
CA ILE A 192 -6.63 8.50 -16.12
C ILE A 192 -7.98 9.04 -15.60
N ALA A 193 -8.01 10.30 -15.17
CA ALA A 193 -9.21 10.94 -14.61
C ALA A 193 -10.43 10.85 -15.54
N SER A 194 -10.23 10.95 -16.87
CA SER A 194 -11.31 10.83 -17.86
C SER A 194 -12.00 9.46 -17.89
N ARG A 195 -11.46 8.47 -17.22
CA ARG A 195 -12.06 7.13 -17.08
C ARG A 195 -12.89 6.96 -15.81
N VAL A 196 -12.80 7.94 -14.89
CA VAL A 196 -13.59 7.95 -13.67
C VAL A 196 -14.91 8.67 -13.94
N THR A 197 -16.02 8.04 -13.62
CA THR A 197 -17.34 8.65 -13.82
C THR A 197 -17.61 9.75 -12.78
N ALA A 198 -18.53 10.66 -13.08
CA ALA A 198 -18.92 11.73 -12.16
C ALA A 198 -19.45 11.19 -10.80
N MET A 199 -20.04 10.01 -10.79
CA MET A 199 -20.53 9.36 -9.57
C MET A 199 -19.40 8.93 -8.61
N GLU A 200 -18.20 8.69 -9.14
CA GLU A 200 -17.02 8.27 -8.36
C GLU A 200 -16.14 9.46 -7.96
N GLY A 201 -16.02 10.46 -8.83
CA GLY A 201 -15.12 11.61 -8.67
C GLY A 201 -15.60 12.73 -7.74
N GLY A 202 -16.79 12.66 -7.17
CA GLY A 202 -17.51 13.77 -6.54
C GLY A 202 -17.42 13.87 -5.01
N TRP A 203 -16.37 13.36 -4.32
CA TRP A 203 -16.29 13.40 -2.84
C TRP A 203 -15.13 14.22 -2.30
#